data_e3bb2e84a24c7e5cb4f04a3705acb8ed
#
_entry.id   e3bb2e84a24c7e5cb4f04a3705acb8ed
#
_cell.length_a   1.000
_cell.length_b   1.000
_cell.length_c   1.000
_cell.angle_alpha   90.00
_cell.angle_beta   90.00
_cell.angle_gamma   90.00
#
_symmetry.space_group_name_H-M   'P 1'
#
loop_
_entity.id
_entity.type
_entity.pdbx_description
1 polymer ?
#
loop_
_entity_poly.entity_id
_entity_poly.type
_entity_poly.pdbx_seq_one_letter_code
_entity_poly.pdbx_strand_id
1 'polypeptide(L)'
;MASRLANVAIGVVLAITALSPAWAQGPGRGRGAEPPPPYRPAAGAKDLRSVLFNWTWYMGMLRGVDEHELVSSLEYQGKGTIQVDGQPCTLTKYRVSTSYQVSGQRVQYTCTRPNGRTVSNIEVVNGEYAWNEDIPGAELVAGKGNATPMPAAVQERLIRLWASPQGAPKAAIMAAAPSAELGANPGTLFKDGEMKAGETSLSWENGKPVITYPIPGVPGATATATLNEKYMAERVVVKQGAKTTEFIYGDYKDWNNPLNKIDALYAGKVTERHNGTVARDLTTDQTETGSVYVIMPVPASVRAAIHPAAPETLPKFELASAAPQGQTPRRADGHPDMTGNWNSAGMNWRYGNRRCDPTQQEGCSRALNQTMDFEFEAPSRFGPNRPEYKPEFWDKVQQLDEWTNKDDPVMTCQPLGNPRQGPPRRIVQSDKDIIFFYTQYADGGGGNNEYRIVPTDGRKHDPQKAIEATYYGYTVGNWEGDTLVLDSISFVDTTWLARGGFFHSDQMHVIEKLTRTGNGIKYEVTVDDPEVFVQPWVMTPKILTLNTNPEAGILAERADCEVYETKDISSQIRH
;
A
#
# COMPACT_ATOMS: atom_id res chain seq x y z
N MET A 1 15.24 -36.20 79.18
CA MET A 1 14.36 -35.08 79.51
C MET A 1 14.45 -34.08 78.38
N ALA A 2 13.41 -33.98 77.62
CA ALA A 2 13.34 -33.21 76.41
C ALA A 2 12.85 -31.79 76.65
N SER A 3 13.44 -30.79 76.02
CA SER A 3 12.81 -29.48 75.88
C SER A 3 12.78 -29.08 74.42
N ARG A 4 11.60 -28.82 73.95
CA ARG A 4 11.31 -28.33 72.59
C ARG A 4 11.62 -26.84 72.53
N LEU A 5 12.35 -26.43 71.52
CA LEU A 5 12.43 -25.03 71.07
C LEU A 5 11.83 -24.94 69.69
N ALA A 6 10.80 -24.14 69.57
CA ALA A 6 10.12 -23.81 68.33
C ALA A 6 10.87 -22.67 67.62
N ASN A 7 11.32 -22.90 66.41
CA ASN A 7 11.91 -21.87 65.55
C ASN A 7 10.78 -21.25 64.71
N VAL A 8 10.54 -19.96 64.94
CA VAL A 8 9.72 -19.11 64.08
C VAL A 8 10.63 -18.56 62.97
N ALA A 9 10.42 -18.99 61.73
CA ALA A 9 11.10 -18.43 60.58
C ALA A 9 10.30 -17.22 60.08
N ILE A 10 10.86 -16.03 60.23
CA ILE A 10 10.37 -14.80 59.63
C ILE A 10 10.89 -14.76 58.18
N GLY A 11 10.03 -15.01 57.20
CA GLY A 11 10.36 -14.84 55.82
C GLY A 11 10.33 -13.35 55.44
N VAL A 12 11.49 -12.79 55.19
CA VAL A 12 11.63 -11.45 54.55
C VAL A 12 11.51 -11.66 53.06
N VAL A 13 10.36 -11.24 52.48
CA VAL A 13 10.20 -11.14 51.04
C VAL A 13 10.92 -9.87 50.58
N LEU A 14 12.09 -10.02 49.96
CA LEU A 14 12.76 -8.97 49.26
C LEU A 14 12.08 -8.80 47.89
N ALA A 15 11.25 -7.78 47.78
CA ALA A 15 10.76 -7.31 46.47
C ALA A 15 11.91 -6.64 45.71
N ILE A 16 12.54 -7.38 44.80
CA ILE A 16 13.47 -6.82 43.83
C ILE A 16 12.63 -6.09 42.78
N THR A 17 12.48 -4.79 42.95
CA THR A 17 12.00 -3.92 41.86
C THR A 17 13.15 -3.82 40.85
N ALA A 18 12.98 -4.53 39.73
CA ALA A 18 13.84 -4.34 38.56
C ALA A 18 13.62 -2.92 38.03
N LEU A 19 14.52 -2.01 38.34
CA LEU A 19 14.63 -0.72 37.70
C LEU A 19 15.14 -0.98 36.30
N SER A 20 14.23 -1.05 35.33
CA SER A 20 14.58 -0.93 33.93
C SER A 20 15.19 0.46 33.71
N PRO A 21 16.34 0.59 33.03
CA PRO A 21 16.89 1.89 32.74
C PRO A 21 15.91 2.65 31.85
N ALA A 22 15.39 3.76 32.38
CA ALA A 22 14.64 4.72 31.59
C ALA A 22 15.59 5.29 30.56
N TRP A 23 15.45 4.87 29.33
CA TRP A 23 16.08 5.52 28.20
C TRP A 23 15.56 6.95 28.15
N ALA A 24 16.47 7.89 28.18
CA ALA A 24 16.20 9.31 28.24
C ALA A 24 15.25 9.71 27.10
N GLN A 25 14.01 9.99 27.47
CA GLN A 25 13.07 10.69 26.60
C GLN A 25 13.58 12.13 26.50
N GLY A 26 13.89 12.54 25.30
CA GLY A 26 14.23 13.93 25.00
C GLY A 26 13.14 14.90 25.50
N PRO A 27 13.49 16.17 25.77
CA PRO A 27 12.63 17.13 26.44
C PRO A 27 11.35 17.40 25.64
N GLY A 28 10.25 17.03 26.25
CA GLY A 28 8.96 17.69 26.19
C GLY A 28 8.34 17.99 24.82
N ARG A 29 7.87 16.97 24.09
CA ARG A 29 6.60 17.17 23.37
C ARG A 29 5.48 16.98 24.40
N GLY A 30 4.67 18.03 24.60
CA GLY A 30 3.49 17.92 25.44
C GLY A 30 2.74 16.63 25.09
N ARG A 31 2.44 15.82 26.08
CA ARG A 31 1.60 14.64 25.90
C ARG A 31 0.29 15.14 25.32
N GLY A 32 0.13 15.01 24.00
CA GLY A 32 -1.19 15.03 23.41
C GLY A 32 -2.05 14.00 24.15
N ALA A 33 -3.33 14.28 24.29
CA ALA A 33 -4.24 13.33 24.89
C ALA A 33 -3.99 11.93 24.31
N GLU A 34 -3.90 10.95 25.18
CA GLU A 34 -3.73 9.54 24.77
C GLU A 34 -4.82 9.21 23.74
N PRO A 35 -4.47 8.64 22.58
CA PRO A 35 -5.48 8.35 21.59
C PRO A 35 -6.58 7.48 22.22
N PRO A 36 -7.85 7.72 21.91
CA PRO A 36 -8.94 6.94 22.46
C PRO A 36 -8.71 5.45 22.15
N PRO A 37 -9.08 4.55 23.07
CA PRO A 37 -8.92 3.11 22.84
C PRO A 37 -9.63 2.69 21.55
N PRO A 38 -9.11 1.69 20.82
CA PRO A 38 -9.73 1.21 19.60
C PRO A 38 -11.14 0.70 19.88
N TYR A 39 -12.03 0.92 18.91
CA TYR A 39 -13.41 0.47 19.01
C TYR A 39 -13.47 -1.05 19.16
N ARG A 40 -14.30 -1.50 20.10
CA ARG A 40 -14.67 -2.91 20.26
C ARG A 40 -16.18 -3.01 20.45
N PRO A 41 -16.89 -3.85 19.67
CA PRO A 41 -18.29 -4.11 19.90
C PRO A 41 -18.52 -4.70 21.29
N ALA A 42 -19.61 -4.30 21.94
CA ALA A 42 -20.08 -5.00 23.12
C ALA A 42 -20.46 -6.45 22.77
N ALA A 43 -20.27 -7.37 23.70
CA ALA A 43 -20.63 -8.77 23.49
C ALA A 43 -22.12 -8.90 23.12
N GLY A 44 -22.40 -9.52 21.96
CA GLY A 44 -23.77 -9.69 21.46
C GLY A 44 -24.42 -8.43 20.88
N ALA A 45 -23.64 -7.36 20.61
CA ALA A 45 -24.14 -6.17 19.93
C ALA A 45 -24.70 -6.51 18.54
N LYS A 46 -25.87 -5.95 18.22
CA LYS A 46 -26.62 -6.23 16.98
C LYS A 46 -26.85 -5.01 16.11
N ASP A 47 -26.18 -3.91 16.41
CA ASP A 47 -26.23 -2.69 15.60
C ASP A 47 -25.34 -2.80 14.36
N LEU A 48 -25.58 -1.96 13.35
CA LEU A 48 -24.87 -1.98 12.08
C LEU A 48 -23.36 -1.82 12.26
N ARG A 49 -22.93 -0.88 13.10
CA ARG A 49 -21.53 -0.61 13.38
C ARG A 49 -20.80 -1.84 13.89
N SER A 50 -21.38 -2.50 14.89
CA SER A 50 -20.84 -3.71 15.51
C SER A 50 -20.76 -4.89 14.52
N VAL A 51 -21.78 -5.05 13.69
CA VAL A 51 -21.82 -6.12 12.68
C VAL A 51 -20.78 -5.88 11.58
N LEU A 52 -20.64 -4.65 11.08
CA LEU A 52 -19.62 -4.31 10.08
C LEU A 52 -18.20 -4.48 10.63
N PHE A 53 -17.98 -4.07 11.89
CA PHE A 53 -16.71 -4.32 12.56
C PHE A 53 -16.39 -5.81 12.64
N ASN A 54 -17.33 -6.62 13.13
CA ASN A 54 -17.13 -8.06 13.25
C ASN A 54 -16.90 -8.72 11.88
N TRP A 55 -17.62 -8.29 10.85
CA TRP A 55 -17.42 -8.80 9.49
C TRP A 55 -15.97 -8.60 9.01
N THR A 56 -15.45 -7.38 9.14
CA THR A 56 -14.06 -7.07 8.75
C THR A 56 -13.02 -7.72 9.66
N TRP A 57 -13.31 -7.78 10.95
CA TRP A 57 -12.41 -8.40 11.94
C TRP A 57 -12.24 -9.90 11.71
N TYR A 58 -13.35 -10.64 11.63
CA TYR A 58 -13.30 -12.08 11.43
C TYR A 58 -12.84 -12.51 10.04
N MET A 59 -12.92 -11.64 9.06
CA MET A 59 -12.28 -11.85 7.75
C MET A 59 -10.77 -11.62 7.76
N GLY A 60 -10.20 -11.18 8.88
CA GLY A 60 -8.79 -10.86 9.01
C GLY A 60 -8.36 -9.59 8.27
N MET A 61 -9.29 -8.69 7.98
CA MET A 61 -9.01 -7.45 7.26
C MET A 61 -8.46 -6.35 8.18
N LEU A 62 -8.78 -6.40 9.48
CA LEU A 62 -8.31 -5.45 10.50
C LEU A 62 -7.18 -6.09 11.29
N ARG A 63 -5.96 -5.53 11.21
CA ARG A 63 -4.76 -6.21 11.68
C ARG A 63 -3.71 -5.29 12.28
N GLY A 64 -2.73 -5.93 12.96
CA GLY A 64 -1.58 -5.28 13.53
C GLY A 64 -1.88 -4.61 14.87
N VAL A 65 -0.85 -3.98 15.42
CA VAL A 65 -0.93 -3.29 16.72
C VAL A 65 -1.94 -2.14 16.67
N ASP A 66 -2.03 -1.50 15.53
CA ASP A 66 -2.91 -0.34 15.29
C ASP A 66 -4.22 -0.72 14.58
N GLU A 67 -4.45 -2.01 14.33
CA GLU A 67 -5.69 -2.56 13.75
C GLU A 67 -6.08 -1.93 12.41
N HIS A 68 -5.10 -1.76 11.52
CA HIS A 68 -5.33 -1.21 10.20
C HIS A 68 -6.01 -2.20 9.26
N GLU A 69 -6.78 -1.67 8.33
CA GLU A 69 -7.27 -2.48 7.22
C GLU A 69 -6.13 -2.67 6.21
N LEU A 70 -5.65 -3.90 6.10
CA LEU A 70 -4.45 -4.23 5.32
C LEU A 70 -4.72 -4.92 3.98
N VAL A 71 -5.97 -5.20 3.62
CA VAL A 71 -6.29 -5.85 2.36
C VAL A 71 -6.48 -4.81 1.25
N SER A 72 -5.38 -4.22 0.78
CA SER A 72 -5.41 -3.28 -0.36
C SER A 72 -5.55 -4.00 -1.68
N SER A 73 -5.01 -5.19 -1.75
CA SER A 73 -5.01 -6.06 -2.90
C SER A 73 -5.14 -7.52 -2.50
N LEU A 74 -5.55 -8.32 -3.44
CA LEU A 74 -5.79 -9.74 -3.26
C LEU A 74 -5.46 -10.46 -4.56
N GLU A 75 -4.85 -11.62 -4.44
CA GLU A 75 -4.73 -12.55 -5.55
C GLU A 75 -5.18 -13.94 -5.11
N TYR A 76 -5.90 -14.64 -5.97
CA TYR A 76 -6.21 -16.05 -5.74
C TYR A 76 -6.15 -16.86 -7.02
N GLN A 77 -5.86 -18.14 -6.86
CA GLN A 77 -5.87 -19.14 -7.90
C GLN A 77 -6.89 -20.22 -7.54
N GLY A 78 -7.40 -20.89 -8.56
CA GLY A 78 -8.40 -21.93 -8.34
C GLY A 78 -8.65 -22.78 -9.57
N LYS A 79 -9.56 -23.74 -9.39
CA LYS A 79 -10.04 -24.68 -10.41
C LYS A 79 -11.55 -24.78 -10.36
N GLY A 80 -12.13 -25.42 -11.35
CA GLY A 80 -13.57 -25.60 -11.42
C GLY A 80 -14.11 -25.47 -12.83
N THR A 81 -15.33 -24.97 -12.94
CA THR A 81 -16.03 -24.81 -14.23
C THR A 81 -16.59 -23.41 -14.36
N ILE A 82 -16.50 -22.83 -15.55
CA ILE A 82 -17.09 -21.55 -15.90
C ILE A 82 -17.96 -21.68 -17.16
N GLN A 83 -18.90 -20.77 -17.35
CA GLN A 83 -19.63 -20.66 -18.62
C GLN A 83 -18.88 -19.70 -19.54
N VAL A 84 -18.56 -20.15 -20.74
CA VAL A 84 -17.97 -19.33 -21.81
C VAL A 84 -18.85 -19.44 -23.05
N ASP A 85 -19.41 -18.33 -23.51
CA ASP A 85 -20.39 -18.28 -24.61
C ASP A 85 -21.58 -19.24 -24.39
N GLY A 86 -22.07 -19.31 -23.14
CA GLY A 86 -23.21 -20.16 -22.78
C GLY A 86 -22.89 -21.67 -22.72
N GLN A 87 -21.62 -22.06 -22.80
CA GLN A 87 -21.21 -23.46 -22.72
C GLN A 87 -20.27 -23.69 -21.53
N PRO A 88 -20.37 -24.84 -20.83
CA PRO A 88 -19.47 -25.18 -19.75
C PRO A 88 -18.04 -25.32 -20.26
N CYS A 89 -17.08 -24.84 -19.47
CA CYS A 89 -15.65 -24.89 -19.77
C CYS A 89 -14.90 -25.21 -18.49
N THR A 90 -14.16 -26.33 -18.47
CA THR A 90 -13.40 -26.78 -17.30
C THR A 90 -12.07 -26.06 -17.23
N LEU A 91 -11.81 -25.39 -16.11
CA LEU A 91 -10.61 -24.59 -15.90
C LEU A 91 -9.35 -25.47 -15.77
N THR A 92 -8.33 -25.09 -16.51
CA THR A 92 -6.96 -25.62 -16.39
C THR A 92 -6.01 -24.60 -15.79
N LYS A 93 -6.32 -23.31 -15.93
CA LYS A 93 -5.67 -22.19 -15.23
C LYS A 93 -6.73 -21.16 -14.83
N TYR A 94 -6.63 -20.64 -13.64
CA TYR A 94 -7.48 -19.56 -13.15
C TYR A 94 -6.74 -18.73 -12.13
N ARG A 95 -6.56 -17.45 -12.43
CA ARG A 95 -5.90 -16.48 -11.54
C ARG A 95 -6.71 -15.19 -11.53
N VAL A 96 -6.98 -14.69 -10.36
CA VAL A 96 -7.68 -13.41 -10.16
C VAL A 96 -6.83 -12.50 -9.33
N SER A 97 -6.49 -11.34 -9.88
CA SER A 97 -5.75 -10.29 -9.21
C SER A 97 -6.68 -9.10 -9.01
N THR A 98 -6.81 -8.64 -7.78
CA THR A 98 -7.73 -7.57 -7.38
C THR A 98 -6.99 -6.42 -6.73
N SER A 99 -7.27 -5.20 -7.13
CA SER A 99 -6.88 -3.98 -6.44
C SER A 99 -8.13 -3.20 -6.03
N TYR A 100 -8.35 -3.08 -4.74
CA TYR A 100 -9.46 -2.28 -4.21
C TYR A 100 -9.17 -0.78 -4.29
N GLN A 101 -7.92 -0.38 -4.48
CA GLN A 101 -7.50 1.01 -4.60
C GLN A 101 -8.02 1.70 -5.86
N VAL A 102 -8.15 0.94 -6.94
CA VAL A 102 -8.61 1.45 -8.23
C VAL A 102 -9.90 0.81 -8.71
N SER A 103 -10.64 0.12 -7.82
CA SER A 103 -11.82 -0.67 -8.20
C SER A 103 -11.51 -1.63 -9.36
N GLY A 104 -10.36 -2.31 -9.25
CA GLY A 104 -9.76 -3.07 -10.36
C GLY A 104 -9.72 -4.57 -10.11
N GLN A 105 -10.02 -5.35 -11.14
CA GLN A 105 -9.88 -6.81 -11.13
C GLN A 105 -9.44 -7.31 -12.50
N ARG A 106 -8.42 -8.19 -12.50
CA ARG A 106 -7.98 -8.96 -13.67
C ARG A 106 -8.26 -10.43 -13.42
N VAL A 107 -9.03 -11.05 -14.30
CA VAL A 107 -9.35 -12.48 -14.28
C VAL A 107 -8.70 -13.14 -15.48
N GLN A 108 -7.71 -13.99 -15.23
CA GLN A 108 -7.01 -14.76 -16.26
C GLN A 108 -7.46 -16.21 -16.19
N TYR A 109 -7.88 -16.77 -17.31
CA TYR A 109 -8.26 -18.17 -17.35
C TYR A 109 -7.87 -18.87 -18.64
N THR A 110 -7.63 -20.17 -18.51
CA THR A 110 -7.59 -21.13 -19.60
C THR A 110 -8.48 -22.29 -19.21
N CYS A 111 -9.36 -22.69 -20.11
CA CYS A 111 -10.30 -23.78 -19.87
C CYS A 111 -10.50 -24.64 -21.11
N THR A 112 -10.96 -25.87 -20.92
CA THR A 112 -11.26 -26.84 -21.98
C THR A 112 -12.76 -27.09 -22.04
N ARG A 113 -13.34 -26.89 -23.22
CA ARG A 113 -14.75 -27.20 -23.50
C ARG A 113 -14.96 -28.72 -23.63
N PRO A 114 -16.20 -29.22 -23.51
CA PRO A 114 -16.48 -30.65 -23.68
C PRO A 114 -16.05 -31.26 -25.03
N ASN A 115 -15.94 -30.43 -26.07
CA ASN A 115 -15.46 -30.82 -27.39
C ASN A 115 -13.91 -30.86 -27.51
N GLY A 116 -13.18 -30.66 -26.40
CA GLY A 116 -11.71 -30.66 -26.35
C GLY A 116 -11.08 -29.30 -26.76
N ARG A 117 -11.86 -28.32 -27.18
CA ARG A 117 -11.33 -26.99 -27.55
C ARG A 117 -10.89 -26.22 -26.32
N THR A 118 -9.65 -25.74 -26.32
CA THR A 118 -9.12 -24.84 -25.31
C THR A 118 -9.49 -23.38 -25.62
N VAL A 119 -9.87 -22.65 -24.58
CA VAL A 119 -10.17 -21.21 -24.61
C VAL A 119 -9.34 -20.52 -23.54
N SER A 120 -8.67 -19.43 -23.90
CA SER A 120 -7.98 -18.56 -22.96
C SER A 120 -8.49 -17.15 -23.10
N ASN A 121 -8.61 -16.42 -21.99
CA ASN A 121 -9.01 -15.02 -21.97
C ASN A 121 -8.46 -14.34 -20.73
N ILE A 122 -8.29 -13.01 -20.80
CA ILE A 122 -7.97 -12.14 -19.69
C ILE A 122 -9.00 -11.02 -19.66
N GLU A 123 -9.80 -11.00 -18.63
CA GLU A 123 -10.85 -10.01 -18.39
C GLU A 123 -10.35 -8.98 -17.40
N VAL A 124 -10.41 -7.69 -17.72
CA VAL A 124 -9.96 -6.61 -16.82
C VAL A 124 -11.07 -5.57 -16.63
N VAL A 125 -11.20 -5.09 -15.40
CA VAL A 125 -11.98 -3.89 -15.07
C VAL A 125 -11.12 -2.98 -14.20
N ASN A 126 -11.20 -1.67 -14.44
CA ASN A 126 -10.61 -0.64 -13.59
C ASN A 126 -11.56 0.57 -13.61
N GLY A 127 -12.26 0.78 -12.49
CA GLY A 127 -13.27 1.82 -12.40
C GLY A 127 -14.34 1.71 -13.49
N GLU A 128 -14.45 2.71 -14.33
CA GLU A 128 -15.42 2.79 -15.43
C GLU A 128 -14.95 2.12 -16.73
N TYR A 129 -13.74 1.56 -16.75
CA TYR A 129 -13.17 0.91 -17.93
C TYR A 129 -13.20 -0.61 -17.79
N ALA A 130 -13.54 -1.31 -18.86
CA ALA A 130 -13.36 -2.75 -18.98
C ALA A 130 -12.79 -3.10 -20.36
N TRP A 131 -11.91 -4.10 -20.37
CA TRP A 131 -11.29 -4.60 -21.60
C TRP A 131 -10.89 -6.07 -21.45
N ASN A 132 -10.62 -6.73 -22.58
CA ASN A 132 -9.95 -8.02 -22.59
C ASN A 132 -8.51 -7.86 -23.09
N GLU A 133 -7.61 -8.66 -22.56
CA GLU A 133 -6.20 -8.71 -22.96
C GLU A 133 -5.90 -10.06 -23.64
N ASP A 134 -5.04 -10.06 -24.66
CA ASP A 134 -4.50 -11.30 -25.26
C ASP A 134 -3.28 -11.80 -24.48
N ILE A 135 -2.53 -10.90 -23.84
CA ILE A 135 -1.46 -11.19 -22.88
C ILE A 135 -1.61 -10.29 -21.65
N PRO A 136 -1.13 -10.69 -20.46
CA PRO A 136 -1.20 -9.85 -19.28
C PRO A 136 -0.52 -8.49 -19.50
N GLY A 137 -1.24 -7.40 -19.22
CA GLY A 137 -0.72 -6.05 -19.42
C GLY A 137 -0.57 -5.64 -20.89
N ALA A 138 -1.46 -6.13 -21.75
CA ALA A 138 -1.49 -5.75 -23.16
C ALA A 138 -1.47 -4.23 -23.35
N GLU A 139 -0.68 -3.75 -24.31
CA GLU A 139 -0.47 -2.34 -24.65
C GLU A 139 0.25 -1.47 -23.58
N LEU A 140 0.61 -2.02 -22.42
CA LEU A 140 1.41 -1.27 -21.45
C LEU A 140 2.83 -1.01 -21.96
N VAL A 141 3.36 -1.97 -22.70
CA VAL A 141 4.62 -1.78 -23.44
C VAL A 141 4.28 -1.63 -24.91
N ALA A 142 4.80 -0.59 -25.53
CA ALA A 142 4.52 -0.29 -26.94
C ALA A 142 4.75 -1.51 -27.86
N GLY A 143 3.72 -1.87 -28.64
CA GLY A 143 3.76 -2.99 -29.57
C GLY A 143 3.66 -4.39 -28.94
N LYS A 144 3.40 -4.50 -27.63
CA LYS A 144 3.19 -5.79 -26.95
C LYS A 144 1.71 -5.97 -26.58
N GLY A 145 1.09 -6.97 -27.19
CA GLY A 145 -0.30 -7.37 -26.93
C GLY A 145 -1.36 -6.43 -27.49
N ASN A 146 -2.61 -6.84 -27.32
CA ASN A 146 -3.79 -6.07 -27.76
C ASN A 146 -4.83 -6.04 -26.63
N ALA A 147 -5.30 -4.84 -26.32
CA ALA A 147 -6.41 -4.61 -25.40
C ALA A 147 -7.71 -4.34 -26.18
N THR A 148 -8.71 -5.16 -26.01
CA THR A 148 -10.02 -5.01 -26.66
C THR A 148 -11.00 -4.34 -25.70
N PRO A 149 -11.49 -3.13 -25.97
CA PRO A 149 -12.47 -2.45 -25.11
C PRO A 149 -13.78 -3.24 -24.96
N MET A 150 -14.28 -3.35 -23.73
CA MET A 150 -15.48 -4.10 -23.36
C MET A 150 -16.43 -3.27 -22.49
N PRO A 151 -16.92 -2.10 -22.94
CA PRO A 151 -17.69 -1.19 -22.09
C PRO A 151 -18.96 -1.83 -21.49
N ALA A 152 -19.58 -2.75 -22.20
CA ALA A 152 -20.76 -3.48 -21.70
C ALA A 152 -20.47 -4.43 -20.52
N ALA A 153 -19.20 -4.80 -20.30
CA ALA A 153 -18.80 -5.71 -19.23
C ALA A 153 -18.46 -5.00 -17.91
N VAL A 154 -18.36 -3.67 -17.88
CA VAL A 154 -17.97 -2.90 -16.69
C VAL A 154 -18.81 -3.27 -15.48
N GLN A 155 -20.14 -3.21 -15.62
CA GLN A 155 -21.04 -3.42 -14.49
C GLN A 155 -20.97 -4.85 -13.94
N GLU A 156 -20.94 -5.85 -14.81
CA GLU A 156 -20.82 -7.26 -14.38
C GLU A 156 -19.52 -7.51 -13.63
N ARG A 157 -18.39 -6.96 -14.15
CA ARG A 157 -17.08 -7.14 -13.52
C ARG A 157 -16.97 -6.39 -12.18
N LEU A 158 -17.56 -5.19 -12.07
CA LEU A 158 -17.64 -4.46 -10.79
C LEU A 158 -18.55 -5.18 -9.78
N ILE A 159 -19.67 -5.79 -10.22
CA ILE A 159 -20.51 -6.62 -9.35
C ILE A 159 -19.68 -7.77 -8.78
N ARG A 160 -18.89 -8.47 -9.60
CA ARG A 160 -18.03 -9.57 -9.14
C ARG A 160 -16.98 -9.08 -8.14
N LEU A 161 -16.36 -7.94 -8.39
CA LEU A 161 -15.40 -7.31 -7.49
C LEU A 161 -16.01 -7.00 -6.11
N TRP A 162 -17.14 -6.24 -6.11
CA TRP A 162 -17.71 -5.69 -4.89
C TRP A 162 -18.71 -6.62 -4.17
N ALA A 163 -19.04 -7.75 -4.77
CA ALA A 163 -19.75 -8.83 -4.11
C ALA A 163 -18.79 -9.93 -3.58
N SER A 164 -17.50 -9.87 -3.87
CA SER A 164 -16.48 -10.85 -3.40
C SER A 164 -16.34 -10.85 -1.88
N PRO A 165 -15.74 -11.90 -1.26
CA PRO A 165 -15.63 -12.01 0.20
C PRO A 165 -15.04 -10.80 0.90
N GLN A 166 -13.99 -10.17 0.34
CA GLN A 166 -13.38 -8.96 0.89
C GLN A 166 -13.98 -7.67 0.29
N GLY A 167 -14.48 -7.71 -0.93
CA GLY A 167 -15.11 -6.56 -1.59
C GLY A 167 -16.43 -6.16 -0.93
N ALA A 168 -17.24 -7.13 -0.53
CA ALA A 168 -18.56 -6.90 0.06
C ALA A 168 -18.51 -6.07 1.36
N PRO A 169 -17.70 -6.40 2.38
CA PRO A 169 -17.59 -5.57 3.57
C PRO A 169 -17.03 -4.18 3.27
N LYS A 170 -16.09 -4.06 2.32
CA LYS A 170 -15.57 -2.75 1.89
C LYS A 170 -16.68 -1.88 1.28
N ALA A 171 -17.44 -2.40 0.33
CA ALA A 171 -18.55 -1.69 -0.29
C ALA A 171 -19.62 -1.29 0.74
N ALA A 172 -19.96 -2.20 1.65
CA ALA A 172 -20.93 -1.94 2.70
C ALA A 172 -20.48 -0.81 3.64
N ILE A 173 -19.20 -0.79 4.06
CA ILE A 173 -18.65 0.26 4.92
C ILE A 173 -18.57 1.59 4.17
N MET A 174 -18.11 1.61 2.93
CA MET A 174 -18.05 2.82 2.12
C MET A 174 -19.42 3.49 1.99
N ALA A 175 -20.47 2.71 1.82
CA ALA A 175 -21.84 3.22 1.72
C ALA A 175 -22.45 3.59 3.08
N ALA A 176 -22.03 2.94 4.17
CA ALA A 176 -22.48 3.24 5.53
C ALA A 176 -21.86 4.52 6.09
N ALA A 177 -20.63 4.82 5.72
CA ALA A 177 -19.87 5.92 6.26
C ALA A 177 -19.02 6.60 5.17
N PRO A 178 -19.65 7.31 4.22
CA PRO A 178 -18.94 7.88 3.07
C PRO A 178 -17.90 8.95 3.44
N SER A 179 -18.01 9.53 4.62
CA SER A 179 -17.04 10.47 5.20
C SER A 179 -16.12 9.83 6.24
N ALA A 180 -16.28 8.53 6.52
CA ALA A 180 -15.38 7.86 7.44
C ALA A 180 -13.98 7.82 6.82
N GLU A 181 -13.02 8.23 7.61
CA GLU A 181 -11.63 8.03 7.28
C GLU A 181 -11.35 6.54 7.33
N LEU A 182 -11.25 5.95 6.16
CA LEU A 182 -11.09 4.53 5.97
C LEU A 182 -9.63 4.14 6.22
N GLY A 183 -9.40 3.14 7.10
CA GLY A 183 -8.16 2.39 7.17
C GLY A 183 -7.12 2.75 8.20
N ALA A 184 -7.29 3.73 9.02
CA ALA A 184 -6.46 3.85 10.19
C ALA A 184 -7.27 3.35 11.37
N ASN A 185 -6.67 2.70 12.27
CA ASN A 185 -7.26 2.27 13.54
C ASN A 185 -8.80 2.09 13.48
N PRO A 186 -9.36 0.90 13.63
CA PRO A 186 -10.81 0.67 13.65
C PRO A 186 -11.54 1.60 14.61
N GLY A 187 -10.86 2.09 15.66
CA GLY A 187 -11.33 3.16 16.51
C GLY A 187 -11.66 4.44 15.74
N THR A 188 -11.02 4.69 14.59
CA THR A 188 -11.33 5.85 13.74
C THR A 188 -12.28 5.55 12.60
N LEU A 189 -12.30 4.33 12.06
CA LEU A 189 -13.36 3.89 11.15
C LEU A 189 -14.72 4.06 11.79
N PHE A 190 -14.78 3.83 13.09
CA PHE A 190 -15.98 3.86 13.87
C PHE A 190 -15.97 4.95 14.94
N LYS A 191 -15.08 5.94 14.84
CA LYS A 191 -15.00 7.09 15.72
C LYS A 191 -16.29 7.90 15.65
N ASP A 192 -16.69 8.42 16.76
CA ASP A 192 -17.78 9.38 16.88
C ASP A 192 -19.22 8.85 16.66
N GLY A 193 -19.50 7.75 17.33
CA GLY A 193 -20.84 7.44 17.85
C GLY A 193 -21.92 7.04 16.86
N GLU A 194 -22.18 7.77 15.84
CA GLU A 194 -23.26 7.46 14.91
C GLU A 194 -22.70 7.38 13.49
N MET A 195 -22.76 6.15 12.94
CA MET A 195 -22.73 6.02 11.48
C MET A 195 -23.95 6.80 11.00
N LYS A 196 -23.70 8.00 10.44
CA LYS A 196 -24.77 8.76 9.81
C LYS A 196 -25.45 7.84 8.81
N ALA A 197 -26.77 7.84 8.76
CA ALA A 197 -27.57 7.03 7.89
C ALA A 197 -27.05 7.12 6.45
N GLY A 198 -26.21 6.17 6.08
CA GLY A 198 -25.73 5.95 4.74
C GLY A 198 -26.72 5.01 4.02
N GLU A 199 -26.31 4.58 2.83
CA GLU A 199 -27.14 3.67 2.02
C GLU A 199 -27.03 2.21 2.46
N THR A 200 -26.24 1.89 3.50
CA THR A 200 -26.13 0.55 4.05
C THR A 200 -27.12 0.36 5.19
N SER A 201 -27.84 -0.76 5.14
CA SER A 201 -28.79 -1.15 6.18
C SER A 201 -28.53 -2.55 6.70
N LEU A 202 -28.99 -2.82 7.91
CA LEU A 202 -28.92 -4.11 8.60
C LEU A 202 -30.32 -4.61 8.94
N SER A 203 -30.58 -5.86 8.62
CA SER A 203 -31.69 -6.65 9.13
C SER A 203 -31.20 -7.97 9.71
N TRP A 204 -32.11 -8.71 10.37
CA TRP A 204 -31.81 -10.02 10.94
C TRP A 204 -32.81 -11.03 10.42
N GLU A 205 -32.34 -12.09 9.76
CA GLU A 205 -33.16 -13.17 9.22
C GLU A 205 -32.70 -14.52 9.80
N ASN A 206 -33.59 -15.23 10.47
CA ASN A 206 -33.28 -16.51 11.13
C ASN A 206 -32.04 -16.44 12.05
N GLY A 207 -31.87 -15.33 12.75
CA GLY A 207 -30.75 -15.09 13.66
C GLY A 207 -29.43 -14.71 12.98
N LYS A 208 -29.39 -14.61 11.66
CA LYS A 208 -28.21 -14.18 10.89
C LYS A 208 -28.31 -12.71 10.52
N PRO A 209 -27.19 -11.97 10.57
CA PRO A 209 -27.18 -10.60 10.08
C PRO A 209 -27.26 -10.57 8.55
N VAL A 210 -28.10 -9.69 8.04
CA VAL A 210 -28.30 -9.44 6.59
C VAL A 210 -28.02 -7.97 6.32
N ILE A 211 -27.02 -7.70 5.50
CA ILE A 211 -26.55 -6.35 5.20
C ILE A 211 -26.88 -6.02 3.74
N THR A 212 -27.56 -4.90 3.53
CA THR A 212 -27.89 -4.40 2.20
C THR A 212 -27.12 -3.13 1.92
N TYR A 213 -26.47 -3.05 0.75
CA TYR A 213 -25.62 -1.93 0.32
C TYR A 213 -25.62 -1.75 -1.20
N PRO A 214 -25.37 -0.54 -1.73
CA PRO A 214 -25.21 -0.32 -3.17
C PRO A 214 -23.87 -0.86 -3.65
N ILE A 215 -23.83 -1.31 -4.91
CA ILE A 215 -22.57 -1.71 -5.56
C ILE A 215 -21.85 -0.47 -6.10
N PRO A 216 -20.62 -0.18 -5.65
CA PRO A 216 -19.85 0.96 -6.14
C PRO A 216 -19.65 0.93 -7.66
N GLY A 217 -19.89 2.05 -8.34
CA GLY A 217 -19.73 2.18 -9.79
C GLY A 217 -20.82 1.50 -10.62
N VAL A 218 -21.86 0.91 -10.01
CA VAL A 218 -22.96 0.24 -10.73
C VAL A 218 -24.32 0.85 -10.34
N PRO A 219 -24.77 1.88 -11.05
CA PRO A 219 -26.03 2.56 -10.74
C PRO A 219 -27.22 1.60 -10.70
N GLY A 220 -28.02 1.74 -9.65
CA GLY A 220 -29.23 0.93 -9.46
C GLY A 220 -29.00 -0.53 -9.07
N ALA A 221 -27.74 -0.93 -8.81
CA ALA A 221 -27.42 -2.25 -8.27
C ALA A 221 -27.36 -2.22 -6.74
N THR A 222 -28.09 -3.14 -6.11
CA THR A 222 -28.12 -3.32 -4.66
C THR A 222 -27.71 -4.74 -4.32
N ALA A 223 -26.75 -4.88 -3.42
CA ALA A 223 -26.31 -6.16 -2.88
C ALA A 223 -26.96 -6.42 -1.52
N THR A 224 -27.28 -7.68 -1.25
CA THR A 224 -27.74 -8.18 0.05
C THR A 224 -26.83 -9.33 0.46
N ALA A 225 -26.03 -9.13 1.51
CA ALA A 225 -25.11 -10.13 2.05
C ALA A 225 -25.70 -10.76 3.31
N THR A 226 -25.83 -12.08 3.30
CA THR A 226 -26.17 -12.88 4.48
C THR A 226 -24.87 -13.37 5.12
N LEU A 227 -24.67 -13.08 6.40
CA LEU A 227 -23.47 -13.50 7.12
C LEU A 227 -23.76 -14.76 7.95
N ASN A 228 -22.79 -15.64 8.07
CA ASN A 228 -22.85 -16.81 8.93
C ASN A 228 -22.60 -16.44 10.41
N GLU A 229 -22.60 -17.42 11.29
CA GLU A 229 -22.39 -17.27 12.74
C GLU A 229 -21.02 -16.65 13.11
N LYS A 230 -20.04 -16.75 12.19
CA LYS A 230 -18.72 -16.14 12.34
C LYS A 230 -18.59 -14.80 11.60
N TYR A 231 -19.70 -14.17 11.27
CA TYR A 231 -19.75 -12.91 10.53
C TYR A 231 -19.06 -12.93 9.15
N MET A 232 -18.91 -14.09 8.53
CA MET A 232 -18.41 -14.20 7.16
C MET A 232 -19.58 -14.32 6.19
N ALA A 233 -19.49 -13.71 5.01
CA ALA A 233 -20.54 -13.82 4.02
C ALA A 233 -20.69 -15.27 3.55
N GLU A 234 -21.90 -15.83 3.67
CA GLU A 234 -22.23 -17.12 3.09
C GLU A 234 -22.95 -16.97 1.73
N ARG A 235 -23.60 -15.83 1.53
CA ARG A 235 -24.35 -15.54 0.32
C ARG A 235 -24.40 -14.04 0.08
N VAL A 236 -24.19 -13.62 -1.15
CA VAL A 236 -24.39 -12.24 -1.60
C VAL A 236 -25.28 -12.25 -2.83
N VAL A 237 -26.41 -11.56 -2.79
CA VAL A 237 -27.34 -11.43 -3.92
C VAL A 237 -27.34 -9.99 -4.39
N VAL A 238 -26.99 -9.78 -5.65
CA VAL A 238 -27.03 -8.47 -6.29
C VAL A 238 -28.21 -8.40 -7.23
N LYS A 239 -29.05 -7.37 -7.07
CA LYS A 239 -30.17 -7.08 -7.94
C LYS A 239 -29.91 -5.78 -8.71
N GLN A 240 -30.13 -5.83 -10.03
CA GLN A 240 -30.05 -4.66 -10.91
C GLN A 240 -31.19 -4.73 -11.94
N GLY A 241 -32.24 -3.99 -11.71
CA GLY A 241 -33.49 -4.14 -12.49
C GLY A 241 -34.02 -5.57 -12.39
N ALA A 242 -34.19 -6.22 -13.54
CA ALA A 242 -34.66 -7.62 -13.62
C ALA A 242 -33.50 -8.65 -13.49
N LYS A 243 -32.25 -8.23 -13.49
CA LYS A 243 -31.08 -9.12 -13.38
C LYS A 243 -30.80 -9.44 -11.93
N THR A 244 -30.49 -10.70 -11.67
CA THR A 244 -30.01 -11.16 -10.35
C THR A 244 -28.72 -11.93 -10.52
N THR A 245 -27.68 -11.50 -9.79
CA THR A 245 -26.41 -12.23 -9.67
C THR A 245 -26.28 -12.69 -8.22
N GLU A 246 -26.04 -13.97 -8.03
CA GLU A 246 -25.91 -14.58 -6.71
C GLU A 246 -24.53 -15.19 -6.57
N PHE A 247 -23.88 -14.91 -5.45
CA PHE A 247 -22.63 -15.52 -5.04
C PHE A 247 -22.85 -16.31 -3.76
N ILE A 248 -22.40 -17.56 -3.75
CA ILE A 248 -22.44 -18.46 -2.58
C ILE A 248 -21.02 -18.76 -2.20
N TYR A 249 -20.68 -18.52 -0.93
CA TYR A 249 -19.37 -18.70 -0.36
C TYR A 249 -19.37 -19.79 0.71
N GLY A 250 -18.38 -20.64 0.69
CA GLY A 250 -18.24 -21.69 1.68
C GLY A 250 -16.77 -22.06 1.89
N ASP A 251 -16.57 -22.93 2.88
CA ASP A 251 -15.28 -23.53 3.15
C ASP A 251 -14.18 -22.47 3.36
N TYR A 252 -14.48 -21.45 4.17
CA TYR A 252 -13.51 -20.40 4.50
C TYR A 252 -12.28 -20.98 5.17
N LYS A 253 -11.12 -20.63 4.67
CA LYS A 253 -9.82 -21.06 5.17
C LYS A 253 -8.93 -19.87 5.45
N ASP A 254 -8.05 -20.03 6.41
CA ASP A 254 -6.88 -19.18 6.55
C ASP A 254 -5.82 -19.64 5.57
N TRP A 255 -5.48 -18.78 4.63
CA TRP A 255 -4.51 -19.04 3.58
C TRP A 255 -3.11 -18.56 3.92
N ASN A 256 -2.95 -17.90 5.06
CA ASN A 256 -1.63 -17.48 5.49
C ASN A 256 -0.78 -18.67 5.92
N ASN A 257 0.52 -18.49 5.76
CA ASN A 257 1.48 -19.41 6.33
C ASN A 257 1.25 -19.52 7.85
N PRO A 258 1.26 -20.74 8.44
CA PRO A 258 1.05 -20.94 9.88
C PRO A 258 1.99 -20.15 10.80
N LEU A 259 3.15 -19.72 10.29
CA LEU A 259 4.08 -18.86 11.01
C LEU A 259 3.67 -17.38 10.98
N ASN A 260 2.73 -17.02 10.12
CA ASN A 260 2.17 -15.68 10.05
C ASN A 260 1.06 -15.57 11.10
N LYS A 261 1.24 -14.74 12.11
CA LYS A 261 0.25 -14.56 13.19
C LYS A 261 -1.03 -13.83 12.75
N ILE A 262 -1.18 -13.61 11.45
CA ILE A 262 -2.23 -12.81 10.88
C ILE A 262 -3.11 -13.70 10.01
N ASP A 263 -4.38 -13.86 10.40
CA ASP A 263 -5.35 -14.62 9.65
C ASP A 263 -5.78 -13.85 8.39
N ALA A 264 -5.81 -14.49 7.23
CA ALA A 264 -6.38 -13.96 6.00
C ALA A 264 -7.37 -14.96 5.44
N LEU A 265 -8.62 -14.79 5.80
CA LEU A 265 -9.66 -15.73 5.42
C LEU A 265 -10.20 -15.43 4.03
N TYR A 266 -10.28 -16.45 3.21
CA TYR A 266 -10.92 -16.41 1.91
C TYR A 266 -11.75 -17.68 1.69
N ALA A 267 -12.82 -17.57 0.89
CA ALA A 267 -13.70 -18.70 0.60
C ALA A 267 -12.96 -19.79 -0.20
N GLY A 268 -12.97 -21.01 0.27
CA GLY A 268 -12.45 -22.18 -0.44
C GLY A 268 -13.37 -22.66 -1.56
N LYS A 269 -14.65 -22.29 -1.50
CA LYS A 269 -15.65 -22.54 -2.55
C LYS A 269 -16.42 -21.28 -2.90
N VAL A 270 -16.58 -21.04 -4.19
CA VAL A 270 -17.32 -19.90 -4.75
C VAL A 270 -18.21 -20.38 -5.88
N THR A 271 -19.51 -20.20 -5.73
CA THR A 271 -20.49 -20.44 -6.81
C THR A 271 -21.14 -19.11 -7.21
N GLU A 272 -21.03 -18.74 -8.46
CA GLU A 272 -21.70 -17.57 -9.06
C GLU A 272 -22.85 -18.04 -9.94
N ARG A 273 -24.03 -17.42 -9.77
CA ARG A 273 -25.23 -17.70 -10.57
C ARG A 273 -25.79 -16.42 -11.18
N HIS A 274 -26.19 -16.51 -12.43
CA HIS A 274 -26.91 -15.45 -13.14
C HIS A 274 -28.37 -15.89 -13.39
N ASN A 275 -29.33 -15.17 -12.79
CA ASN A 275 -30.74 -15.53 -12.84
C ASN A 275 -31.00 -17.01 -12.50
N GLY A 276 -30.30 -17.54 -11.51
CA GLY A 276 -30.43 -18.93 -11.06
C GLY A 276 -29.52 -19.96 -11.79
N THR A 277 -28.98 -19.62 -12.95
CA THR A 277 -28.08 -20.50 -13.71
C THR A 277 -26.64 -20.36 -13.24
N VAL A 278 -25.94 -21.46 -12.99
CA VAL A 278 -24.53 -21.45 -12.57
C VAL A 278 -23.67 -20.90 -13.70
N ALA A 279 -23.01 -19.78 -13.43
CA ALA A 279 -22.04 -19.16 -14.32
C ALA A 279 -20.60 -19.58 -13.98
N ARG A 280 -20.30 -19.74 -12.69
CA ARG A 280 -18.98 -20.17 -12.19
C ARG A 280 -19.18 -21.09 -10.98
N ASP A 281 -18.40 -22.16 -10.93
CA ASP A 281 -18.31 -23.05 -9.76
C ASP A 281 -16.84 -23.34 -9.52
N LEU A 282 -16.28 -22.74 -8.48
CA LEU A 282 -14.85 -22.63 -8.24
C LEU A 282 -14.45 -23.22 -6.90
N THR A 283 -13.30 -23.86 -6.88
CA THR A 283 -12.55 -24.20 -5.67
C THR A 283 -11.26 -23.40 -5.66
N THR A 284 -11.01 -22.64 -4.61
CA THR A 284 -9.78 -21.87 -4.42
C THR A 284 -8.66 -22.80 -3.98
N ASP A 285 -7.53 -22.74 -4.65
CA ASP A 285 -6.34 -23.54 -4.37
C ASP A 285 -5.30 -22.74 -3.58
N GLN A 286 -5.19 -21.43 -3.83
CA GLN A 286 -4.24 -20.52 -3.18
C GLN A 286 -4.83 -19.11 -3.11
N THR A 287 -4.50 -18.39 -2.04
CA THR A 287 -4.85 -16.97 -1.91
C THR A 287 -3.72 -16.22 -1.23
N GLU A 288 -3.41 -15.05 -1.74
CA GLU A 288 -2.54 -14.05 -1.13
C GLU A 288 -3.33 -12.77 -0.87
N THR A 289 -3.21 -12.22 0.31
CA THR A 289 -3.93 -11.00 0.71
C THR A 289 -2.97 -9.97 1.28
N GLY A 290 -3.38 -8.72 1.22
CA GLY A 290 -2.64 -7.62 1.83
C GLY A 290 -1.95 -6.76 0.79
N SER A 291 -0.65 -6.87 0.67
CA SER A 291 0.19 -6.04 -0.20
C SER A 291 0.62 -6.76 -1.49
N VAL A 292 -0.30 -7.44 -2.14
CA VAL A 292 -0.02 -8.04 -3.45
C VAL A 292 0.27 -6.95 -4.48
N TYR A 293 1.33 -7.13 -5.26
CA TYR A 293 1.64 -6.18 -6.33
C TYR A 293 0.66 -6.36 -7.49
N VAL A 294 -0.36 -5.51 -7.53
CA VAL A 294 -1.40 -5.52 -8.57
C VAL A 294 -1.54 -4.13 -9.14
N ILE A 295 -1.22 -3.98 -10.42
CA ILE A 295 -1.45 -2.75 -11.18
C ILE A 295 -2.34 -3.05 -12.39
N MET A 296 -3.17 -2.07 -12.76
CA MET A 296 -4.12 -2.17 -13.87
C MET A 296 -4.22 -0.83 -14.60
N PRO A 297 -3.12 -0.28 -15.15
CA PRO A 297 -3.20 0.91 -15.97
C PRO A 297 -4.17 0.68 -17.13
N VAL A 298 -5.01 1.68 -17.41
CA VAL A 298 -5.97 1.58 -18.51
C VAL A 298 -5.25 1.87 -19.82
N PRO A 299 -5.21 0.94 -20.80
CA PRO A 299 -4.60 1.18 -22.10
C PRO A 299 -5.16 2.41 -22.81
N ALA A 300 -4.31 3.14 -23.53
CA ALA A 300 -4.72 4.35 -24.24
C ALA A 300 -5.84 4.09 -25.27
N SER A 301 -5.78 2.94 -25.96
CA SER A 301 -6.81 2.48 -26.88
C SER A 301 -8.18 2.28 -26.20
N VAL A 302 -8.17 1.73 -25.00
CA VAL A 302 -9.38 1.50 -24.19
C VAL A 302 -9.95 2.83 -23.70
N ARG A 303 -9.12 3.75 -23.20
CA ARG A 303 -9.57 5.10 -22.82
C ARG A 303 -10.20 5.82 -24.00
N ALA A 304 -9.51 5.85 -25.11
CA ALA A 304 -10.01 6.52 -26.33
C ALA A 304 -11.34 5.93 -26.85
N ALA A 305 -11.55 4.63 -26.68
CA ALA A 305 -12.79 3.97 -27.12
C ALA A 305 -13.97 4.20 -26.18
N ILE A 306 -13.72 4.35 -24.87
CA ILE A 306 -14.80 4.46 -23.86
C ILE A 306 -15.06 5.93 -23.51
N HIS A 307 -14.02 6.74 -23.30
CA HIS A 307 -14.11 8.16 -22.96
C HIS A 307 -13.14 9.01 -23.80
N PRO A 308 -13.41 9.22 -25.09
CA PRO A 308 -12.46 9.87 -26.01
C PRO A 308 -12.12 11.32 -25.65
N ALA A 309 -12.94 11.98 -24.84
CA ALA A 309 -12.74 13.36 -24.42
C ALA A 309 -12.06 13.49 -23.04
N ALA A 310 -11.82 12.39 -22.33
CA ALA A 310 -11.15 12.45 -21.03
C ALA A 310 -9.66 12.73 -21.23
N PRO A 311 -9.10 13.80 -20.62
CA PRO A 311 -7.68 14.03 -20.66
C PRO A 311 -6.95 12.85 -19.96
N GLU A 312 -5.74 12.55 -20.43
CA GLU A 312 -4.87 11.65 -19.71
C GLU A 312 -4.39 12.38 -18.44
N THR A 313 -5.08 12.17 -17.33
CA THR A 313 -4.65 12.67 -16.04
C THR A 313 -3.88 11.56 -15.34
N LEU A 314 -2.56 11.67 -15.34
CA LEU A 314 -1.77 10.92 -14.37
C LEU A 314 -2.17 11.41 -12.97
N PRO A 315 -2.38 10.50 -12.02
CA PRO A 315 -2.66 10.88 -10.65
C PRO A 315 -1.58 11.83 -10.14
N LYS A 316 -1.96 13.01 -9.67
CA LYS A 316 -1.04 13.91 -9.00
C LYS A 316 -1.14 13.65 -7.52
N PHE A 317 -0.08 13.11 -6.95
CA PHE A 317 0.02 12.93 -5.52
C PHE A 317 0.65 14.19 -4.93
N GLU A 318 -0.16 15.05 -4.37
CA GLU A 318 0.31 16.25 -3.67
C GLU A 318 -0.09 16.15 -2.19
N LEU A 319 0.88 16.45 -1.33
CA LEU A 319 0.60 16.50 0.10
C LEU A 319 0.02 17.84 0.48
N ALA A 320 -1.11 17.79 1.19
CA ALA A 320 -1.59 18.95 1.92
C ALA A 320 -0.59 19.28 3.03
N SER A 321 0.20 20.30 2.84
CA SER A 321 1.11 20.83 3.86
C SER A 321 0.77 22.28 4.15
N ALA A 322 1.08 22.73 5.36
CA ALA A 322 1.03 24.15 5.66
C ALA A 322 1.94 24.90 4.67
N ALA A 323 1.42 25.95 4.05
CA ALA A 323 2.20 26.75 3.13
C ALA A 323 3.48 27.26 3.82
N PRO A 324 4.65 27.18 3.16
CA PRO A 324 5.88 27.72 3.69
C PRO A 324 5.72 29.20 4.02
N GLN A 325 6.33 29.64 5.11
CA GLN A 325 6.20 31.01 5.60
C GLN A 325 7.55 31.73 5.56
N GLY A 326 7.49 33.05 5.45
CA GLY A 326 8.64 33.93 5.51
C GLY A 326 9.32 34.18 4.15
N GLN A 327 10.34 35.01 4.19
CA GLN A 327 11.13 35.36 3.03
C GLN A 327 12.21 34.29 2.80
N THR A 328 12.43 33.91 1.55
CA THR A 328 13.48 32.93 1.20
C THR A 328 14.86 33.59 1.35
N PRO A 329 15.74 33.11 2.24
CA PRO A 329 17.11 33.55 2.33
C PRO A 329 17.87 33.26 1.03
N ARG A 330 18.74 34.19 0.62
CA ARG A 330 19.54 34.05 -0.60
C ARG A 330 21.03 34.16 -0.31
N ARG A 331 21.81 33.48 -1.07
CA ARG A 331 23.27 33.57 -1.11
C ARG A 331 23.72 34.76 -1.98
N ALA A 332 25.01 35.03 -1.95
CA ALA A 332 25.60 36.13 -2.73
C ALA A 332 25.43 35.96 -4.24
N ASP A 333 25.34 34.73 -4.73
CA ASP A 333 25.10 34.38 -6.14
C ASP A 333 23.62 34.55 -6.57
N GLY A 334 22.75 34.91 -5.62
CA GLY A 334 21.31 35.12 -5.85
C GLY A 334 20.45 33.86 -5.71
N HIS A 335 21.02 32.66 -5.66
CA HIS A 335 20.27 31.43 -5.44
C HIS A 335 19.76 31.31 -4.01
N PRO A 336 18.67 30.56 -3.78
CA PRO A 336 18.21 30.26 -2.44
C PRO A 336 19.30 29.60 -1.59
N ASP A 337 19.43 30.00 -0.34
CA ASP A 337 20.30 29.31 0.62
C ASP A 337 19.58 28.05 1.14
N MET A 338 20.07 26.89 0.80
CA MET A 338 19.51 25.60 1.23
C MET A 338 20.03 25.16 2.59
N THR A 339 21.04 25.86 3.15
CA THR A 339 21.69 25.48 4.42
C THR A 339 20.70 25.46 5.57
N GLY A 340 20.75 24.40 6.36
CA GLY A 340 19.89 24.25 7.54
C GLY A 340 19.66 22.81 7.96
N ASN A 341 18.98 22.65 9.07
CA ASN A 341 18.43 21.38 9.52
C ASN A 341 16.96 21.32 9.07
N TRP A 342 16.56 20.21 8.52
CA TRP A 342 15.25 20.07 7.88
C TRP A 342 14.47 18.90 8.49
N ASN A 343 13.22 19.13 8.83
CA ASN A 343 12.29 18.08 9.18
C ASN A 343 11.47 17.72 7.95
N SER A 344 11.45 16.46 7.61
CA SER A 344 10.44 15.95 6.70
C SER A 344 9.14 15.79 7.49
N ALA A 345 8.07 16.44 7.03
CA ALA A 345 6.77 16.19 7.59
C ALA A 345 6.41 14.72 7.32
N GLY A 346 6.21 13.94 8.38
CA GLY A 346 5.70 12.57 8.25
C GLY A 346 6.71 11.45 8.34
N MET A 347 7.98 11.70 8.65
CA MET A 347 8.87 10.60 9.03
C MET A 347 8.57 10.13 10.48
N ASN A 348 7.38 9.68 10.70
CA ASN A 348 7.05 8.90 11.89
C ASN A 348 7.02 7.43 11.48
N TRP A 349 7.89 6.65 12.07
CA TRP A 349 8.01 5.21 11.97
C TRP A 349 6.74 4.45 12.39
N ARG A 350 5.73 5.16 12.84
CA ARG A 350 4.45 4.59 13.18
C ARG A 350 3.61 4.52 11.92
N TYR A 351 3.40 3.31 11.48
CA TYR A 351 2.44 2.98 10.45
C TYR A 351 1.19 3.87 10.54
N GLY A 352 0.94 4.64 9.51
CA GLY A 352 -0.41 5.08 9.27
C GLY A 352 -0.94 6.29 9.98
N ASN A 353 -0.15 7.27 10.34
CA ASN A 353 -0.70 8.49 10.92
C ASN A 353 -1.18 9.54 9.90
N ARG A 354 -0.96 9.33 8.60
CA ARG A 354 -1.49 10.21 7.57
C ARG A 354 -2.30 9.42 6.57
N ARG A 355 -3.48 9.92 6.34
CA ARG A 355 -4.49 9.34 5.50
C ARG A 355 -4.53 10.08 4.19
N CYS A 356 -4.78 9.34 3.13
CA CYS A 356 -5.19 9.91 1.90
C CYS A 356 -6.56 10.57 2.09
N ASP A 357 -6.62 11.89 2.06
CA ASP A 357 -7.88 12.62 2.05
C ASP A 357 -8.29 12.81 0.59
N PRO A 358 -9.30 12.09 0.10
CA PRO A 358 -9.74 12.19 -1.29
C PRO A 358 -10.32 13.56 -1.65
N THR A 359 -10.58 14.43 -0.66
CA THR A 359 -11.01 15.80 -0.90
C THR A 359 -9.85 16.78 -1.08
N GLN A 360 -8.66 16.40 -0.65
CA GLN A 360 -7.45 17.23 -0.67
C GLN A 360 -6.37 16.67 -1.60
N GLN A 361 -6.46 15.41 -1.98
CA GLN A 361 -5.46 14.75 -2.82
C GLN A 361 -6.11 14.16 -4.06
N GLU A 362 -5.75 14.70 -5.20
CA GLU A 362 -6.15 14.15 -6.48
C GLU A 362 -5.50 12.76 -6.66
N GLY A 363 -6.28 11.78 -7.09
CA GLY A 363 -5.81 10.40 -7.28
C GLY A 363 -5.98 9.48 -6.07
N CYS A 364 -6.38 9.99 -4.91
CA CYS A 364 -6.80 9.17 -3.80
C CYS A 364 -8.18 8.56 -4.07
N SER A 365 -8.28 7.25 -4.05
CA SER A 365 -9.58 6.61 -4.08
C SER A 365 -10.15 6.44 -2.66
N ARG A 366 -11.46 6.25 -2.58
CA ARG A 366 -12.17 6.05 -1.31
C ARG A 366 -12.19 4.60 -0.84
N ALA A 367 -11.32 3.75 -1.36
CA ALA A 367 -11.27 2.38 -0.89
C ALA A 367 -10.72 2.29 0.54
N LEU A 368 -11.20 1.33 1.29
CA LEU A 368 -10.94 1.17 2.74
C LEU A 368 -9.47 1.21 3.16
N ASN A 369 -8.60 0.85 2.28
CA ASN A 369 -7.18 0.68 2.54
C ASN A 369 -6.33 1.85 2.05
N GLN A 370 -6.93 2.93 1.59
CA GLN A 370 -6.20 4.05 1.03
C GLN A 370 -5.90 5.15 1.99
N THR A 371 -6.02 4.88 3.20
CA THR A 371 -5.88 5.86 4.25
C THR A 371 -4.48 5.96 4.78
N MET A 372 -3.60 5.10 4.30
CA MET A 372 -2.23 5.09 4.74
C MET A 372 -1.33 5.54 3.61
N ASP A 373 -0.81 6.74 3.75
CA ASP A 373 0.22 7.24 2.86
C ASP A 373 1.59 6.79 3.37
N PHE A 374 1.97 5.57 2.99
CA PHE A 374 3.29 5.02 3.30
C PHE A 374 4.43 5.72 2.57
N GLU A 375 4.12 6.58 1.62
CA GLU A 375 5.13 7.31 0.86
C GLU A 375 5.87 8.35 1.68
N PHE A 376 5.34 8.71 2.85
CA PHE A 376 6.08 9.59 3.74
C PHE A 376 7.32 8.95 4.31
N GLU A 377 7.31 7.66 4.48
CA GLU A 377 8.41 6.93 5.09
C GLU A 377 9.20 6.17 4.05
N ALA A 378 8.52 5.33 3.32
CA ALA A 378 9.04 4.64 2.16
C ALA A 378 7.86 4.21 1.30
N PRO A 379 7.86 4.45 0.02
CA PRO A 379 6.84 3.92 -0.87
C PRO A 379 6.69 2.42 -0.66
N SER A 380 5.46 1.96 -0.61
CA SER A 380 5.15 0.57 -0.35
C SER A 380 4.03 0.08 -1.25
N ARG A 381 3.78 -1.22 -1.26
CA ARG A 381 2.68 -1.80 -2.02
C ARG A 381 1.30 -1.44 -1.50
N PHE A 382 1.21 -0.92 -0.28
CA PHE A 382 -0.05 -0.41 0.27
C PHE A 382 -0.39 0.98 -0.25
N GLY A 383 0.60 1.76 -0.69
CA GLY A 383 0.39 3.10 -1.23
C GLY A 383 -0.25 3.06 -2.63
N PRO A 384 -1.04 4.07 -2.99
CA PRO A 384 -1.61 4.19 -4.33
C PRO A 384 -0.56 4.54 -5.37
N ASN A 385 0.48 5.30 -5.00
CA ASN A 385 1.57 5.71 -5.89
C ASN A 385 2.75 4.74 -5.77
N ARG A 386 2.94 3.90 -6.75
CA ARG A 386 4.00 2.89 -6.81
C ARG A 386 4.54 2.79 -8.22
N PRO A 387 5.78 2.32 -8.41
CA PRO A 387 6.34 2.15 -9.75
C PRO A 387 5.53 1.14 -10.56
N GLU A 388 5.30 1.44 -11.81
CA GLU A 388 4.60 0.57 -12.75
C GLU A 388 5.60 -0.29 -13.51
N TYR A 389 5.85 -1.49 -13.01
CA TYR A 389 6.71 -2.46 -13.67
C TYR A 389 6.10 -2.99 -14.95
N LYS A 390 6.94 -3.29 -15.95
CA LYS A 390 6.54 -4.03 -17.13
C LYS A 390 6.00 -5.41 -16.74
N PRO A 391 5.05 -5.97 -17.50
CA PRO A 391 4.37 -7.21 -17.15
C PRO A 391 5.28 -8.40 -16.86
N GLU A 392 6.43 -8.49 -17.54
CA GLU A 392 7.44 -9.53 -17.32
C GLU A 392 8.07 -9.52 -15.93
N PHE A 393 7.95 -8.42 -15.19
CA PHE A 393 8.53 -8.26 -13.85
C PHE A 393 7.50 -8.37 -12.71
N TRP A 394 6.21 -8.49 -13.00
CA TRP A 394 5.17 -8.51 -11.96
C TRP A 394 5.35 -9.65 -10.96
N ASP A 395 5.63 -10.86 -11.46
CA ASP A 395 5.85 -12.02 -10.59
C ASP A 395 7.15 -11.89 -9.79
N LYS A 396 8.21 -11.27 -10.35
CA LYS A 396 9.46 -10.98 -9.64
C LYS A 396 9.22 -10.01 -8.48
N VAL A 397 8.52 -8.91 -8.72
CA VAL A 397 8.18 -7.95 -7.65
C VAL A 397 7.36 -8.64 -6.56
N GLN A 398 6.35 -9.42 -6.96
CA GLN A 398 5.49 -10.15 -6.03
C GLN A 398 6.30 -11.13 -5.17
N GLN A 399 7.23 -11.87 -5.76
CA GLN A 399 8.09 -12.81 -5.05
C GLN A 399 9.02 -12.11 -4.04
N LEU A 400 9.61 -10.97 -4.42
CA LEU A 400 10.47 -10.19 -3.52
C LEU A 400 9.71 -9.63 -2.33
N ASP A 401 8.43 -9.25 -2.50
CA ASP A 401 7.61 -8.79 -1.36
C ASP A 401 7.30 -9.91 -0.37
N GLU A 402 7.06 -11.11 -0.82
CA GLU A 402 6.82 -12.25 0.05
C GLU A 402 8.00 -12.49 1.01
N TRP A 403 9.22 -12.17 0.56
CA TRP A 403 10.46 -12.37 1.28
C TRP A 403 11.13 -11.07 1.73
N THR A 404 10.38 -9.99 1.93
CA THR A 404 10.87 -8.63 2.16
C THR A 404 12.02 -8.55 3.17
N ASN A 405 11.88 -9.19 4.33
CA ASN A 405 12.92 -9.12 5.36
C ASN A 405 14.16 -9.95 5.02
N LYS A 406 14.02 -10.97 4.17
CA LYS A 406 15.12 -11.85 3.78
C LYS A 406 15.93 -11.26 2.63
N ASP A 407 15.22 -10.73 1.63
CA ASP A 407 15.82 -10.30 0.36
C ASP A 407 16.11 -8.79 0.34
N ASP A 408 15.63 -8.03 1.33
CA ASP A 408 15.89 -6.60 1.42
C ASP A 408 17.37 -6.34 1.73
N PRO A 409 18.12 -5.66 0.85
CA PRO A 409 19.55 -5.41 1.03
C PRO A 409 19.92 -4.69 2.34
N VAL A 410 18.99 -3.90 2.87
CA VAL A 410 19.19 -3.20 4.16
C VAL A 410 19.41 -4.18 5.31
N MET A 411 18.80 -5.35 5.26
CA MET A 411 18.99 -6.38 6.29
C MET A 411 20.38 -7.03 6.27
N THR A 412 21.15 -6.78 5.21
CA THR A 412 22.56 -7.18 5.09
C THR A 412 23.52 -6.01 5.23
N CYS A 413 23.11 -4.95 5.93
CA CYS A 413 23.89 -3.74 6.19
C CYS A 413 24.31 -2.95 4.95
N GLN A 414 23.64 -3.14 3.82
CA GLN A 414 23.87 -2.32 2.65
C GLN A 414 23.22 -0.94 2.82
N PRO A 415 23.78 0.12 2.26
CA PRO A 415 23.15 1.42 2.22
C PRO A 415 21.77 1.35 1.54
N LEU A 416 20.85 2.21 1.97
CA LEU A 416 19.52 2.26 1.36
C LEU A 416 19.55 2.70 -0.10
N GLY A 417 20.53 3.51 -0.45
CA GLY A 417 20.61 4.12 -1.77
C GLY A 417 19.59 5.25 -1.97
N ASN A 418 19.70 5.92 -3.09
CA ASN A 418 18.78 6.97 -3.51
C ASN A 418 17.79 6.39 -4.54
N PRO A 419 16.48 6.66 -4.45
CA PRO A 419 15.79 7.63 -3.57
C PRO A 419 15.27 7.06 -2.24
N ARG A 420 15.45 5.77 -1.95
CA ARG A 420 14.94 5.14 -0.71
C ARG A 420 15.44 5.81 0.56
N GLN A 421 16.63 6.41 0.50
CA GLN A 421 17.20 7.24 1.56
C GLN A 421 16.24 8.35 2.01
N GLY A 422 15.39 8.82 1.12
CA GLY A 422 14.49 9.94 1.37
C GLY A 422 15.21 11.29 1.38
N PRO A 423 14.52 12.35 1.81
CA PRO A 423 15.07 13.70 1.79
C PRO A 423 16.15 13.92 2.86
N PRO A 424 17.12 14.82 2.60
CA PRO A 424 18.17 15.13 3.54
C PRO A 424 17.63 15.79 4.82
N ARG A 425 18.29 15.48 5.96
CA ARG A 425 17.98 16.07 7.26
C ARG A 425 18.79 17.33 7.55
N ARG A 426 20.00 17.40 7.04
CA ARG A 426 20.84 18.58 7.12
C ARG A 426 21.44 18.86 5.76
N ILE A 427 21.43 20.12 5.39
CA ILE A 427 22.02 20.61 4.14
C ILE A 427 23.09 21.64 4.51
N VAL A 428 24.27 21.53 3.91
CA VAL A 428 25.33 22.51 3.98
C VAL A 428 25.71 22.89 2.56
N GLN A 429 25.54 24.14 2.21
CA GLN A 429 25.81 24.67 0.87
C GLN A 429 27.07 25.51 0.86
N SER A 430 28.01 25.15 0.02
CA SER A 430 29.21 25.94 -0.32
C SER A 430 29.00 26.69 -1.66
N ASP A 431 30.03 27.37 -2.14
CA ASP A 431 29.96 28.06 -3.44
C ASP A 431 30.02 27.11 -4.65
N LYS A 432 30.51 25.89 -4.46
CA LYS A 432 30.70 24.91 -5.55
C LYS A 432 29.98 23.60 -5.34
N ASP A 433 29.65 23.30 -4.10
CA ASP A 433 29.09 22.01 -3.72
C ASP A 433 27.96 22.20 -2.72
N ILE A 434 27.05 21.24 -2.71
CA ILE A 434 26.06 21.08 -1.66
C ILE A 434 26.26 19.72 -0.99
N ILE A 435 26.23 19.68 0.33
CA ILE A 435 26.40 18.47 1.10
C ILE A 435 25.08 18.14 1.77
N PHE A 436 24.56 16.97 1.46
CA PHE A 436 23.37 16.40 2.07
C PHE A 436 23.76 15.38 3.12
N PHE A 437 23.26 15.54 4.33
CA PHE A 437 23.38 14.57 5.39
C PHE A 437 22.03 13.90 5.61
N TYR A 438 22.08 12.59 5.70
CA TYR A 438 20.92 11.75 5.90
C TYR A 438 21.05 11.08 7.27
N THR A 439 19.97 11.12 8.04
CA THR A 439 19.89 10.35 9.28
C THR A 439 18.85 9.27 9.04
N GLN A 440 19.27 8.04 9.12
CA GLN A 440 18.36 6.93 8.99
C GLN A 440 18.29 6.07 10.22
N TYR A 441 17.09 5.68 10.50
CA TYR A 441 16.82 4.49 11.27
C TYR A 441 16.44 3.41 10.26
N ALA A 442 17.34 2.48 9.95
CA ALA A 442 16.93 1.26 9.27
C ALA A 442 16.01 0.47 10.20
N ASP A 443 14.99 -0.16 9.65
CA ASP A 443 14.24 -1.18 10.39
C ASP A 443 15.20 -2.29 10.77
N GLY A 444 15.59 -2.35 12.04
CA GLY A 444 16.65 -3.25 12.51
C GLY A 444 17.66 -2.56 13.41
N GLY A 445 17.51 -1.26 13.65
CA GLY A 445 18.21 -0.54 14.71
C GLY A 445 19.55 0.10 14.37
N GLY A 446 19.98 0.05 13.11
CA GLY A 446 21.20 0.74 12.67
C GLY A 446 20.88 2.11 12.06
N GLY A 447 21.17 3.21 12.74
CA GLY A 447 21.18 4.54 12.14
C GLY A 447 22.40 4.67 11.23
N ASN A 448 22.19 4.79 9.91
CA ASN A 448 23.26 5.10 8.99
C ASN A 448 23.30 6.60 8.77
N ASN A 449 24.32 7.28 9.28
CA ASN A 449 24.60 8.66 8.96
C ASN A 449 25.37 8.70 7.64
N GLU A 450 24.61 8.75 6.55
CA GLU A 450 25.16 8.84 5.21
C GLU A 450 25.22 10.30 4.76
N TYR A 451 26.13 10.59 3.85
CA TYR A 451 26.21 11.90 3.24
C TYR A 451 26.46 11.80 1.74
N ARG A 452 26.09 12.85 1.02
CA ARG A 452 26.33 12.98 -0.40
C ARG A 452 26.84 14.39 -0.69
N ILE A 453 27.96 14.48 -1.40
CA ILE A 453 28.54 15.74 -1.85
C ILE A 453 28.22 15.88 -3.33
N VAL A 454 27.49 16.93 -3.69
CA VAL A 454 27.02 17.17 -5.05
C VAL A 454 27.60 18.47 -5.56
N PRO A 455 28.38 18.46 -6.65
CA PRO A 455 28.83 19.69 -7.30
C PRO A 455 27.64 20.42 -7.92
N THR A 456 27.59 21.74 -7.72
CA THR A 456 26.53 22.63 -8.22
C THR A 456 27.06 23.72 -9.12
N ASP A 457 28.22 23.51 -9.73
CA ASP A 457 28.90 24.45 -10.62
C ASP A 457 28.49 24.33 -12.09
N GLY A 458 27.40 23.61 -12.39
CA GLY A 458 26.88 23.46 -13.76
C GLY A 458 27.61 22.45 -14.63
N ARG A 459 28.50 21.63 -14.03
CA ARG A 459 29.16 20.54 -14.77
C ARG A 459 28.18 19.48 -15.20
N LYS A 460 28.50 18.80 -16.29
CA LYS A 460 27.81 17.58 -16.75
C LYS A 460 28.45 16.34 -16.14
N HIS A 461 27.75 15.21 -16.23
CA HIS A 461 28.32 13.92 -15.88
C HIS A 461 29.61 13.66 -16.66
N ASP A 462 30.65 13.24 -15.96
CA ASP A 462 31.91 12.78 -16.52
C ASP A 462 31.78 11.30 -16.89
N PRO A 463 31.90 10.92 -18.17
CA PRO A 463 31.76 9.52 -18.60
C PRO A 463 32.74 8.56 -17.91
N GLN A 464 33.90 9.05 -17.50
CA GLN A 464 34.89 8.22 -16.80
C GLN A 464 34.45 7.89 -15.35
N LYS A 465 33.82 8.84 -14.68
CA LYS A 465 33.27 8.64 -13.34
C LYS A 465 31.97 7.86 -13.36
N ALA A 466 31.21 7.97 -14.44
CA ALA A 466 29.95 7.24 -14.62
C ALA A 466 30.13 5.71 -14.76
N ILE A 467 31.38 5.22 -14.92
CA ILE A 467 31.66 3.77 -14.97
C ILE A 467 31.53 3.13 -13.58
N GLU A 468 31.79 3.88 -12.51
CA GLU A 468 31.74 3.38 -11.15
C GLU A 468 30.34 3.55 -10.55
N ALA A 469 29.58 2.48 -10.51
CA ALA A 469 28.26 2.47 -9.89
C ALA A 469 28.37 2.59 -8.35
N THR A 470 27.49 3.38 -7.75
CA THR A 470 27.44 3.60 -6.31
C THR A 470 26.00 3.47 -5.78
N TYR A 471 25.81 3.31 -4.48
CA TYR A 471 24.49 3.23 -3.86
C TYR A 471 23.67 4.54 -4.02
N TYR A 472 24.32 5.68 -4.08
CA TYR A 472 23.68 6.99 -4.21
C TYR A 472 23.72 7.55 -5.63
N GLY A 473 24.30 6.83 -6.55
CA GLY A 473 24.53 7.26 -7.92
C GLY A 473 25.63 8.33 -8.05
N TYR A 474 26.05 8.60 -9.28
CA TYR A 474 26.88 9.74 -9.60
C TYR A 474 25.97 10.94 -9.89
N THR A 475 25.99 11.94 -9.00
CA THR A 475 25.07 13.08 -9.02
C THR A 475 25.79 14.36 -9.43
N VAL A 476 25.17 15.16 -10.31
CA VAL A 476 25.51 16.56 -10.58
C VAL A 476 24.31 17.45 -10.29
N GLY A 477 24.56 18.67 -9.81
CA GLY A 477 23.52 19.63 -9.47
C GLY A 477 23.54 20.86 -10.37
N ASN A 478 22.36 21.29 -10.79
CA ASN A 478 22.19 22.51 -11.59
C ASN A 478 21.04 23.36 -11.04
N TRP A 479 21.16 24.68 -11.13
CA TRP A 479 20.12 25.59 -10.75
C TRP A 479 19.20 25.93 -11.93
N GLU A 480 17.90 25.71 -11.74
CA GLU A 480 16.83 26.17 -12.64
C GLU A 480 16.02 27.26 -11.91
N GLY A 481 16.42 28.52 -12.02
CA GLY A 481 15.85 29.59 -11.21
C GLY A 481 16.07 29.37 -9.71
N ASP A 482 14.99 29.23 -8.96
CA ASP A 482 15.03 28.99 -7.51
C ASP A 482 15.00 27.49 -7.14
N THR A 483 15.04 26.60 -8.13
CA THR A 483 15.02 25.16 -7.93
C THR A 483 16.41 24.57 -8.17
N LEU A 484 16.93 23.84 -7.19
CA LEU A 484 18.10 22.99 -7.37
C LEU A 484 17.66 21.64 -7.94
N VAL A 485 18.16 21.31 -9.12
CA VAL A 485 17.93 20.04 -9.81
C VAL A 485 19.15 19.16 -9.64
N LEU A 486 18.97 17.98 -9.09
CA LEU A 486 19.99 16.95 -8.92
C LEU A 486 19.72 15.85 -9.94
N ASP A 487 20.72 15.55 -10.73
CA ASP A 487 20.69 14.55 -11.80
C ASP A 487 21.65 13.41 -11.42
N SER A 488 21.12 12.20 -11.22
CA SER A 488 21.85 11.05 -10.68
C SER A 488 21.74 9.83 -11.60
N ILE A 489 22.88 9.26 -11.97
CA ILE A 489 23.02 8.05 -12.78
C ILE A 489 24.01 7.08 -12.13
N SER A 490 24.23 5.92 -12.72
CA SER A 490 25.25 4.94 -12.29
C SER A 490 25.03 4.40 -10.88
N PHE A 491 23.88 3.79 -10.70
CA PHE A 491 23.51 3.13 -9.46
C PHE A 491 23.91 1.65 -9.47
N VAL A 492 24.27 1.12 -8.29
CA VAL A 492 24.32 -0.34 -8.12
C VAL A 492 22.91 -0.89 -8.16
N ASP A 493 22.69 -1.99 -8.86
CA ASP A 493 21.38 -2.62 -9.05
C ASP A 493 20.88 -3.49 -7.88
N THR A 494 21.67 -3.54 -6.80
CA THR A 494 21.36 -4.37 -5.63
C THR A 494 20.47 -3.67 -4.61
N THR A 495 20.20 -2.38 -4.76
CA THR A 495 19.31 -1.64 -3.87
C THR A 495 17.85 -1.73 -4.29
N TRP A 496 16.96 -1.37 -3.37
CA TRP A 496 15.55 -1.21 -3.66
C TRP A 496 15.13 0.25 -3.57
N LEU A 497 14.18 0.67 -4.38
CA LEU A 497 13.62 2.03 -4.35
C LEU A 497 12.78 2.29 -3.10
N ALA A 498 12.22 1.23 -2.54
CA ALA A 498 11.40 1.22 -1.34
C ALA A 498 11.27 -0.19 -0.80
N ARG A 499 10.61 -0.35 0.35
CA ARG A 499 10.20 -1.66 0.85
C ARG A 499 9.23 -2.33 -0.13
N GLY A 500 9.10 -3.63 -0.03
CA GLY A 500 8.16 -4.37 -0.87
C GLY A 500 8.74 -4.82 -2.20
N GLY A 501 10.06 -4.95 -2.30
CA GLY A 501 10.70 -5.53 -3.48
C GLY A 501 10.73 -4.61 -4.70
N PHE A 502 10.66 -3.30 -4.51
CA PHE A 502 10.75 -2.34 -5.61
C PHE A 502 12.20 -2.21 -6.08
N PHE A 503 12.63 -3.20 -6.84
CA PHE A 503 13.96 -3.25 -7.44
C PHE A 503 14.08 -2.30 -8.65
N HIS A 504 15.30 -2.07 -9.08
CA HIS A 504 15.63 -1.31 -10.29
C HIS A 504 16.77 -2.01 -11.06
N SER A 505 17.08 -1.52 -12.25
CA SER A 505 18.24 -1.95 -13.02
C SER A 505 19.41 -0.98 -12.85
N ASP A 506 20.54 -1.29 -13.49
CA ASP A 506 21.69 -0.39 -13.59
C ASP A 506 21.45 0.80 -14.55
N GLN A 507 20.34 0.79 -15.30
CA GLN A 507 19.91 1.87 -16.18
C GLN A 507 19.09 2.95 -15.44
N MET A 508 18.93 2.80 -14.13
CA MET A 508 18.16 3.76 -13.34
C MET A 508 18.73 5.17 -13.41
N HIS A 509 17.86 6.13 -13.59
CA HIS A 509 18.13 7.56 -13.59
C HIS A 509 17.19 8.26 -12.61
N VAL A 510 17.72 9.07 -11.71
CA VAL A 510 16.95 9.76 -10.68
C VAL A 510 17.13 11.27 -10.81
N ILE A 511 16.02 11.97 -10.94
CA ILE A 511 15.96 13.43 -10.89
C ILE A 511 15.31 13.87 -9.59
N GLU A 512 16.04 14.65 -8.78
CA GLU A 512 15.51 15.26 -7.56
C GLU A 512 15.41 16.77 -7.77
N LYS A 513 14.32 17.39 -7.31
CA LYS A 513 14.11 18.85 -7.36
C LYS A 513 13.86 19.39 -5.95
N LEU A 514 14.67 20.36 -5.57
CA LEU A 514 14.54 21.05 -4.29
C LEU A 514 14.21 22.51 -4.55
N THR A 515 12.99 22.93 -4.23
CA THR A 515 12.54 24.33 -4.37
C THR A 515 12.30 24.93 -3.00
N ARG A 516 13.15 25.88 -2.58
CA ARG A 516 13.00 26.55 -1.28
C ARG A 516 12.03 27.72 -1.38
N THR A 517 11.07 27.78 -0.46
CA THR A 517 10.18 28.92 -0.25
C THR A 517 10.14 29.22 1.25
N GLY A 518 10.66 30.36 1.66
CA GLY A 518 10.72 30.76 3.08
C GLY A 518 11.41 29.70 3.95
N ASN A 519 10.65 29.16 4.90
CA ASN A 519 11.10 28.11 5.83
C ASN A 519 10.80 26.67 5.36
N GLY A 520 10.39 26.50 4.10
CA GLY A 520 10.09 25.19 3.53
C GLY A 520 10.93 24.86 2.29
N ILE A 521 11.15 23.57 2.05
CA ILE A 521 11.66 23.04 0.77
C ILE A 521 10.66 22.01 0.26
N LYS A 522 10.15 22.24 -0.96
CA LYS A 522 9.46 21.20 -1.72
C LYS A 522 10.52 20.28 -2.33
N TYR A 523 10.43 19.00 -2.00
CA TYR A 523 11.31 17.95 -2.47
C TYR A 523 10.53 17.00 -3.38
N GLU A 524 10.92 16.92 -4.63
CA GLU A 524 10.27 16.14 -5.69
C GLU A 524 11.28 15.16 -6.27
N VAL A 525 10.85 13.93 -6.55
CA VAL A 525 11.70 12.86 -7.09
C VAL A 525 11.00 12.19 -8.25
N THR A 526 11.74 11.99 -9.33
CA THR A 526 11.33 11.16 -10.47
C THR A 526 12.38 10.09 -10.68
N VAL A 527 11.94 8.84 -10.75
CA VAL A 527 12.78 7.68 -11.07
C VAL A 527 12.42 7.20 -12.47
N ASP A 528 13.37 7.25 -13.37
CA ASP A 528 13.24 6.66 -14.70
C ASP A 528 14.12 5.41 -14.79
N ASP A 529 13.52 4.29 -15.15
CA ASP A 529 14.22 3.04 -15.40
C ASP A 529 13.57 2.33 -16.60
N PRO A 530 14.01 2.68 -17.81
CA PRO A 530 13.39 2.20 -19.04
C PRO A 530 13.54 0.70 -19.26
N GLU A 531 14.41 0.02 -18.52
CA GLU A 531 14.52 -1.44 -18.57
C GLU A 531 13.36 -2.11 -17.86
N VAL A 532 12.97 -1.61 -16.68
CA VAL A 532 12.01 -2.31 -15.82
C VAL A 532 10.64 -1.63 -15.73
N PHE A 533 10.53 -0.30 -15.92
CA PHE A 533 9.27 0.43 -15.80
C PHE A 533 8.56 0.64 -17.14
N VAL A 534 7.25 0.73 -17.07
CA VAL A 534 6.38 1.14 -18.19
C VAL A 534 6.57 2.63 -18.48
N GLN A 535 6.71 3.44 -17.44
CA GLN A 535 6.89 4.89 -17.48
C GLN A 535 7.68 5.36 -16.26
N PRO A 536 8.28 6.56 -16.30
CA PRO A 536 8.96 7.13 -15.14
C PRO A 536 8.02 7.21 -13.94
N TRP A 537 8.53 6.82 -12.76
CA TRP A 537 7.80 6.91 -11.52
C TRP A 537 8.00 8.27 -10.87
N VAL A 538 6.94 9.06 -10.81
CA VAL A 538 6.92 10.34 -10.10
C VAL A 538 6.46 10.08 -8.67
N MET A 539 7.37 10.23 -7.71
CA MET A 539 7.08 10.02 -6.30
C MET A 539 6.24 11.17 -5.74
N THR A 540 5.48 10.88 -4.69
CA THR A 540 4.72 11.92 -3.97
C THR A 540 5.67 12.99 -3.41
N PRO A 541 5.50 14.27 -3.75
CA PRO A 541 6.34 15.34 -3.26
C PRO A 541 6.32 15.45 -1.73
N LYS A 542 7.43 15.86 -1.13
CA LYS A 542 7.55 16.05 0.31
C LYS A 542 7.88 17.50 0.63
N ILE A 543 7.33 18.01 1.73
CA ILE A 543 7.68 19.34 2.24
C ILE A 543 8.58 19.19 3.44
N LEU A 544 9.78 19.72 3.32
CA LEU A 544 10.74 19.84 4.41
C LEU A 544 10.50 21.17 5.12
N THR A 545 10.49 21.15 6.43
CA THR A 545 10.33 22.37 7.24
C THR A 545 11.63 22.66 7.98
N LEU A 546 12.07 23.92 7.96
CA LEU A 546 13.28 24.34 8.66
C LEU A 546 13.14 24.06 10.17
N ASN A 547 14.10 23.32 10.70
CA ASN A 547 14.18 23.03 12.13
C ASN A 547 15.13 24.05 12.78
N THR A 548 14.60 24.89 13.65
CA THR A 548 15.34 25.93 14.34
C THR A 548 15.97 25.47 15.65
N ASN A 549 15.75 24.22 16.07
CA ASN A 549 16.42 23.67 17.24
C ASN A 549 17.90 23.46 16.90
N PRO A 550 18.85 24.11 17.61
CA PRO A 550 20.28 23.98 17.34
C PRO A 550 20.80 22.55 17.57
N GLU A 551 20.17 21.78 18.44
CA GLU A 551 20.54 20.39 18.68
C GLU A 551 20.09 19.41 17.58
N ALA A 552 19.16 19.82 16.73
CA ALA A 552 18.70 18.99 15.62
C ALA A 552 19.78 18.70 14.56
N GLY A 553 20.86 19.48 14.58
CA GLY A 553 22.02 19.29 13.69
C GLY A 553 23.10 18.36 14.22
N ILE A 554 22.93 17.83 15.41
CA ILE A 554 23.88 16.88 15.99
C ILE A 554 23.63 15.52 15.34
N LEU A 555 24.60 15.07 14.55
CA LEU A 555 24.58 13.73 13.96
C LEU A 555 25.15 12.76 14.99
N ALA A 556 24.40 11.72 15.31
CA ALA A 556 24.89 10.63 16.11
C ALA A 556 25.94 9.82 15.33
N GLU A 557 26.82 9.13 16.01
CA GLU A 557 27.71 8.16 15.39
C GLU A 557 26.87 7.07 14.69
N ARG A 558 27.46 6.48 13.66
CA ARG A 558 26.85 5.31 13.01
C ARG A 558 26.74 4.19 14.04
N ALA A 559 25.54 3.67 14.23
CA ALA A 559 25.38 2.45 15.00
C ALA A 559 25.99 1.28 14.21
N ASP A 560 26.63 0.36 14.92
CA ASP A 560 27.13 -0.86 14.30
C ASP A 560 25.94 -1.63 13.71
N CYS A 561 26.09 -2.03 12.47
CA CYS A 561 25.11 -2.87 11.81
C CYS A 561 25.60 -4.32 11.87
N GLU A 562 24.78 -5.19 12.42
CA GLU A 562 25.04 -6.62 12.42
C GLU A 562 24.23 -7.29 11.31
N VAL A 563 24.90 -8.10 10.50
CA VAL A 563 24.23 -8.93 9.51
C VAL A 563 23.58 -10.11 10.21
N TYR A 564 22.25 -10.12 10.22
CA TYR A 564 21.51 -11.28 10.72
C TYR A 564 21.61 -12.43 9.72
N GLU A 565 21.82 -13.65 10.21
CA GLU A 565 21.68 -14.81 9.35
C GLU A 565 20.25 -14.90 8.79
N THR A 566 20.11 -15.16 7.50
CA THR A 566 18.81 -15.16 6.82
C THR A 566 17.81 -16.16 7.42
N LYS A 567 18.28 -17.19 8.11
CA LYS A 567 17.42 -18.12 8.86
C LYS A 567 16.74 -17.49 10.08
N ASP A 568 17.33 -16.42 10.64
CA ASP A 568 16.82 -15.72 11.80
C ASP A 568 15.89 -14.55 11.40
N ILE A 569 15.93 -14.18 10.13
CA ILE A 569 15.05 -13.14 9.56
C ILE A 569 13.76 -13.82 9.11
N SER A 570 12.71 -13.67 9.88
CA SER A 570 11.41 -14.17 9.49
C SER A 570 10.77 -13.24 8.47
N SER A 571 10.73 -13.66 7.22
CA SER A 571 9.96 -13.00 6.15
C SER A 571 8.45 -12.96 6.42
N GLN A 572 8.01 -13.72 7.41
CA GLN A 572 6.61 -13.91 7.76
C GLN A 572 6.17 -13.01 8.93
N ILE A 573 7.11 -12.37 9.60
CA ILE A 573 6.82 -11.35 10.59
C ILE A 573 6.72 -10.03 9.84
N ARG A 574 5.55 -9.74 9.35
CA ARG A 574 5.21 -8.38 8.90
C ARG A 574 4.91 -7.57 10.16
N HIS A 575 5.80 -6.65 10.48
CA HIS A 575 5.62 -5.71 11.58
C HIS A 575 4.67 -4.59 11.20
#